data_28693599cd9317d7d4a1ae5d3fddd129
#
_entry.id   28693599cd9317d7d4a1ae5d3fddd129
#
_cell.length_a   1.000
_cell.length_b   1.000
_cell.length_c   1.000
_cell.angle_alpha   90.00
_cell.angle_beta   90.00
_cell.angle_gamma   90.00
#
_symmetry.space_group_name_H-M   'P 1'
#
loop_
_entity.id
_entity.type
_entity.pdbx_description
1 polymer ?
#
loop_
_entity_poly.entity_id
_entity_poly.type
_entity_poly.pdbx_seq_one_letter_code
_entity_poly.pdbx_strand_id
1 'polypeptide(L)'
;QPVHLADVAEGLAKLAVQTDADHSIINMTGSQTLTLAEYLTTLRLTLHHKLPQHILPIPLRLIDPALPLANILSNGIISRNSFALLKQDSCADYSDFAALLGREPLAAKNFAGCL
;
A
#
# COMPACT_ATOMS: atom_id res chain seq x y z
N GLN A 1 4.47 -0.62 -1.60
CA GLN A 1 3.96 -1.70 -2.48
C GLN A 1 2.48 -1.93 -2.19
N PRO A 2 1.56 -1.20 -2.86
CA PRO A 2 0.13 -1.38 -2.66
C PRO A 2 -0.30 -2.77 -3.16
N VAL A 3 -1.12 -3.46 -2.35
CA VAL A 3 -1.70 -4.76 -2.68
C VAL A 3 -3.22 -4.64 -2.79
N HIS A 4 -3.83 -5.34 -3.74
CA HIS A 4 -5.27 -5.38 -3.90
C HIS A 4 -5.91 -6.35 -2.90
N LEU A 5 -7.06 -5.97 -2.33
CA LEU A 5 -7.76 -6.79 -1.34
C LEU A 5 -8.13 -8.18 -1.86
N ALA A 6 -8.52 -8.29 -3.14
CA ALA A 6 -8.87 -9.56 -3.76
C ALA A 6 -7.67 -10.52 -3.81
N ASP A 7 -6.44 -10.03 -4.07
CA ASP A 7 -5.24 -10.85 -4.08
C ASP A 7 -4.93 -11.39 -2.67
N VAL A 8 -5.07 -10.53 -1.65
CA VAL A 8 -4.88 -10.96 -0.26
C VAL A 8 -5.91 -12.02 0.13
N ALA A 9 -7.18 -11.79 -0.21
CA ALA A 9 -8.26 -12.75 0.08
C ALA A 9 -8.05 -14.08 -0.63
N GLU A 10 -7.64 -14.07 -1.90
CA GLU A 10 -7.30 -15.27 -2.66
C GLU A 10 -6.10 -15.99 -2.04
N GLY A 11 -5.04 -15.26 -1.68
CA GLY A 11 -3.86 -15.82 -1.03
C GLY A 11 -4.20 -16.49 0.30
N LEU A 12 -4.98 -15.82 1.16
CA LEU A 12 -5.44 -16.38 2.43
C LEU A 12 -6.30 -17.65 2.23
N ALA A 13 -7.20 -17.64 1.24
CA ALA A 13 -8.04 -18.79 0.94
C ALA A 13 -7.19 -19.99 0.48
N LYS A 14 -6.17 -19.77 -0.35
CA LYS A 14 -5.25 -20.82 -0.79
C LYS A 14 -4.42 -21.39 0.37
N LEU A 15 -3.91 -20.51 1.26
CA LEU A 15 -3.16 -20.95 2.45
C LEU A 15 -4.05 -21.77 3.41
N ALA A 16 -5.32 -21.40 3.57
CA ALA A 16 -6.23 -22.13 4.44
C ALA A 16 -6.50 -23.57 3.99
N VAL A 17 -6.31 -23.88 2.70
CA VAL A 17 -6.54 -25.20 2.13
C VAL A 17 -5.23 -26.02 2.02
N GLN A 18 -4.07 -25.37 2.09
CA GLN A 18 -2.78 -26.05 2.08
C GLN A 18 -2.57 -26.84 3.38
N THR A 19 -2.43 -28.16 3.25
CA THR A 19 -2.21 -29.08 4.39
C THR A 19 -0.74 -29.14 4.83
N ASP A 20 0.18 -28.83 3.93
CA ASP A 20 1.63 -28.83 4.16
C ASP A 20 2.15 -27.40 4.34
N ALA A 21 1.60 -26.69 5.34
CA ALA A 21 2.11 -25.37 5.70
C ALA A 21 3.49 -25.52 6.33
N ASP A 22 4.53 -25.41 5.51
CA ASP A 22 5.86 -25.07 6.01
C ASP A 22 5.71 -23.73 6.75
N HIS A 23 6.34 -23.58 7.92
CA HIS A 23 6.26 -22.37 8.74
C HIS A 23 6.99 -21.19 8.07
N SER A 24 6.71 -20.94 6.80
CA SER A 24 7.31 -19.87 6.02
C SER A 24 6.49 -18.58 6.18
N ILE A 25 7.18 -17.45 6.23
CA ILE A 25 6.56 -16.13 6.24
C ILE A 25 6.40 -15.68 4.79
N ILE A 26 5.16 -15.48 4.36
CA ILE A 26 4.84 -14.99 3.01
C ILE A 26 4.49 -13.50 3.09
N ASN A 27 5.25 -12.67 2.38
CA ASN A 27 4.98 -11.24 2.29
C ASN A 27 3.89 -10.98 1.24
N MET A 28 2.67 -10.70 1.67
CA MET A 28 1.56 -10.37 0.76
C MET A 28 1.62 -8.91 0.34
N THR A 29 2.47 -8.60 -0.61
CA THR A 29 2.69 -7.25 -1.14
C THR A 29 2.36 -7.18 -2.63
N GLY A 30 2.10 -5.95 -3.12
CA GLY A 30 1.88 -5.73 -4.56
C GLY A 30 3.17 -5.82 -5.37
N SER A 31 3.03 -6.05 -6.66
CA SER A 31 4.14 -6.19 -7.60
C SER A 31 4.87 -4.87 -7.92
N GLN A 32 4.27 -3.72 -7.58
CA GLN A 32 4.82 -2.42 -7.93
C GLN A 32 5.26 -1.63 -6.70
N THR A 33 6.50 -1.14 -6.72
CA THR A 33 6.99 -0.17 -5.75
C THR A 33 6.62 1.23 -6.25
N LEU A 34 5.75 1.91 -5.52
CA LEU A 34 5.27 3.26 -5.85
C LEU A 34 5.47 4.18 -4.66
N THR A 35 5.80 5.43 -4.94
CA THR A 35 5.69 6.49 -3.92
C THR A 35 4.21 6.74 -3.60
N LEU A 36 3.93 7.29 -2.43
CA LEU A 36 2.55 7.66 -2.05
C LEU A 36 1.92 8.61 -3.08
N ALA A 37 2.71 9.54 -3.60
CA ALA A 37 2.26 10.50 -4.61
C ALA A 37 1.86 9.82 -5.93
N GLU A 38 2.67 8.89 -6.41
CA GLU A 38 2.39 8.10 -7.61
C GLU A 38 1.16 7.21 -7.41
N TYR A 39 1.05 6.57 -6.24
CA TYR A 39 -0.09 5.73 -5.92
C TYR A 39 -1.41 6.52 -5.90
N LEU A 40 -1.45 7.68 -5.22
CA LEU A 40 -2.62 8.55 -5.19
C LEU A 40 -2.97 9.11 -6.57
N THR A 41 -1.97 9.45 -7.38
CA THR A 41 -2.17 9.89 -8.76
C THR A 41 -2.78 8.78 -9.61
N THR A 42 -2.26 7.56 -9.48
CA THR A 42 -2.78 6.38 -10.20
C THR A 42 -4.23 6.10 -9.79
N LEU A 43 -4.54 6.08 -8.51
CA LEU A 43 -5.92 5.89 -8.02
C LEU A 43 -6.87 6.97 -8.54
N ARG A 44 -6.43 8.24 -8.55
CA ARG A 44 -7.27 9.33 -9.04
C ARG A 44 -7.57 9.20 -10.54
N LEU A 45 -6.57 8.80 -11.33
CA LEU A 45 -6.75 8.57 -12.75
C LEU A 45 -7.68 7.37 -13.02
N THR A 46 -7.51 6.28 -12.28
CA THR A 46 -8.26 5.04 -12.52
C THR A 46 -9.69 5.10 -11.98
N LEU A 47 -9.91 5.71 -10.82
CA LEU A 47 -11.23 5.76 -10.17
C LEU A 47 -12.08 6.95 -10.60
N HIS A 48 -11.46 8.10 -10.85
CA HIS A 48 -12.19 9.34 -11.11
C HIS A 48 -11.98 9.90 -12.51
N HIS A 49 -11.11 9.30 -13.34
CA HIS A 49 -10.74 9.81 -14.67
C HIS A 49 -10.35 11.31 -14.68
N LYS A 50 -9.81 11.80 -13.55
CA LYS A 50 -9.41 13.21 -13.39
C LYS A 50 -7.92 13.36 -13.62
N LEU A 51 -7.54 14.51 -14.21
CA LEU A 51 -6.15 14.87 -14.42
C LEU A 51 -5.35 14.82 -13.11
N PRO A 52 -4.03 14.53 -13.18
CA PRO A 52 -3.16 14.51 -12.02
C PRO A 52 -3.21 15.86 -11.26
N GLN A 53 -3.17 15.78 -9.94
CA GLN A 53 -3.13 16.99 -9.10
C GLN A 53 -1.71 17.57 -9.09
N HIS A 54 -1.63 18.89 -8.91
CA HIS A 54 -0.39 19.52 -8.48
C HIS A 54 -0.04 19.01 -7.08
N ILE A 55 1.04 18.24 -6.99
CA ILE A 55 1.57 17.75 -5.72
C ILE A 55 2.53 18.81 -5.22
N LEU A 56 2.21 19.44 -4.08
CA LEU A 56 3.10 20.39 -3.43
C LEU A 56 4.03 19.63 -2.49
N PRO A 57 5.35 19.55 -2.77
CA PRO A 57 6.29 18.92 -1.86
C PRO A 57 6.48 19.76 -0.61
N ILE A 58 6.08 19.26 0.54
CA ILE A 58 6.30 19.93 1.82
C ILE A 58 7.54 19.29 2.47
N PRO A 59 8.60 20.05 2.79
CA PRO A 59 9.78 19.52 3.47
C PRO A 59 9.40 18.93 4.83
N LEU A 60 9.87 17.70 5.11
CA LEU A 60 9.60 16.99 6.36
C LEU A 60 9.98 17.80 7.61
N ARG A 61 11.03 18.65 7.51
CA ARG A 61 11.48 19.51 8.60
C ARG A 61 10.42 20.53 9.05
N LEU A 62 9.47 20.90 8.17
CA LEU A 62 8.37 21.80 8.50
C LEU A 62 7.18 21.07 9.12
N ILE A 63 7.10 19.76 8.90
CA ILE A 63 6.01 18.93 9.41
C ILE A 63 6.27 18.54 10.88
N ASP A 64 7.52 18.24 11.25
CA ASP A 64 7.87 17.80 12.60
C ASP A 64 7.36 18.73 13.72
N PRO A 65 7.52 20.07 13.66
CA PRO A 65 6.97 20.97 14.68
C PRO A 65 5.44 21.12 14.62
N ALA A 66 4.82 20.84 13.46
CA ALA A 66 3.37 20.94 13.28
C ALA A 66 2.62 19.67 13.69
N LEU A 67 3.31 18.54 13.90
CA LEU A 67 2.71 17.25 14.25
C LEU A 67 1.81 17.28 15.50
N PRO A 68 2.18 17.95 16.62
CA PRO A 68 1.31 18.00 17.80
C PRO A 68 -0.02 18.67 17.49
N LEU A 69 0.00 19.75 16.72
CA LEU A 69 -1.20 20.49 16.33
C LEU A 69 -2.06 19.68 15.33
N ALA A 70 -1.41 19.03 14.37
CA ALA A 70 -2.07 18.18 13.41
C ALA A 70 -2.73 16.95 14.09
N ASN A 71 -2.11 16.39 15.14
CA ASN A 71 -2.67 15.29 15.92
C ASN A 71 -3.95 15.69 16.65
N ILE A 72 -3.99 16.89 17.23
CA ILE A 72 -5.17 17.44 17.91
C ILE A 72 -6.29 17.68 16.90
N LEU A 73 -5.99 18.30 15.75
CA LEU A 73 -6.97 18.63 14.71
C LEU A 73 -7.52 17.39 13.98
N SER A 74 -6.74 16.33 13.89
CA SER A 74 -7.12 15.08 13.19
C SER A 74 -7.70 14.02 14.10
N ASN A 75 -8.03 14.32 15.36
CA ASN A 75 -8.50 13.34 16.35
C ASN A 75 -7.58 12.12 16.50
N GLY A 76 -6.28 12.33 16.43
CA GLY A 76 -5.30 11.26 16.64
C GLY A 76 -4.96 10.41 15.41
N ILE A 77 -5.56 10.68 14.26
CA ILE A 77 -5.28 9.94 13.00
C ILE A 77 -3.83 10.16 12.55
N ILE A 78 -3.32 11.39 12.69
CA ILE A 78 -1.94 11.74 12.38
C ILE A 78 -1.11 11.65 13.66
N SER A 79 -0.53 10.49 13.94
CA SER A 79 0.36 10.28 15.07
C SER A 79 1.82 10.28 14.65
N ARG A 80 2.73 10.48 15.62
CA ARG A 80 4.18 10.34 15.40
C ARG A 80 4.55 8.96 14.86
N ASN A 81 3.85 7.92 15.33
CA ASN A 81 4.10 6.54 14.90
C ASN A 81 3.67 6.33 13.45
N SER A 82 2.50 6.84 13.05
CA SER A 82 2.04 6.78 11.66
C SER A 82 3.00 7.53 10.72
N PHE A 83 3.52 8.66 11.17
CA PHE A 83 4.49 9.44 10.42
C PHE A 83 5.87 8.77 10.34
N ALA A 84 6.31 8.09 11.40
CA ALA A 84 7.54 7.30 11.40
C ALA A 84 7.47 6.14 10.39
N LEU A 85 6.31 5.47 10.28
CA LEU A 85 6.09 4.42 9.29
C LEU A 85 6.15 4.95 7.85
N LEU A 86 5.67 6.18 7.60
CA LEU A 86 5.76 6.81 6.28
C LEU A 86 7.18 7.19 5.87
N LYS A 87 8.10 7.36 6.85
CA LYS A 87 9.53 7.64 6.60
C LYS A 87 10.33 6.39 6.24
N GLN A 88 9.82 5.21 6.56
CA GLN A 88 10.49 3.95 6.27
C GLN A 88 10.03 3.41 4.91
N ASP A 89 11.00 3.01 4.10
CA ASP A 89 10.70 2.29 2.87
C ASP A 89 10.13 0.91 3.22
N SER A 90 8.91 0.64 2.77
CA SER A 90 8.22 -0.61 3.00
C SER A 90 8.19 -1.42 1.71
N CYS A 91 9.34 -2.02 1.39
CA CYS A 91 9.48 -2.91 0.24
C CYS A 91 9.81 -4.32 0.73
N ALA A 92 9.10 -5.31 0.22
CA ALA A 92 9.36 -6.72 0.47
C ALA A 92 9.31 -7.51 -0.83
N ASP A 93 9.94 -8.66 -0.85
CA ASP A 93 9.86 -9.58 -1.98
C ASP A 93 8.45 -10.19 -2.03
N TYR A 94 7.85 -10.16 -3.22
CA TYR A 94 6.51 -10.69 -3.48
C TYR A 94 6.54 -12.04 -4.22
N SER A 95 7.72 -12.61 -4.47
CA SER A 95 7.87 -13.83 -5.27
C SER A 95 7.07 -15.01 -4.71
N ASP A 96 7.12 -15.23 -3.39
CA ASP A 96 6.38 -16.29 -2.72
C ASP A 96 4.87 -16.07 -2.81
N PHE A 97 4.45 -14.81 -2.73
CA PHE A 97 3.04 -14.46 -2.88
C PHE A 97 2.55 -14.66 -4.32
N ALA A 98 3.36 -14.28 -5.32
CA ALA A 98 3.06 -14.53 -6.72
C ALA A 98 2.98 -16.05 -7.02
N ALA A 99 3.89 -16.84 -6.46
CA ALA A 99 3.87 -18.31 -6.57
C ALA A 99 2.59 -18.89 -5.95
N LEU A 100 2.19 -18.40 -4.77
CA LEU A 100 0.95 -18.81 -4.09
C LEU A 100 -0.29 -18.45 -4.93
N LEU A 101 -0.34 -17.25 -5.53
CA LEU A 101 -1.43 -16.84 -6.40
C LEU A 101 -1.44 -17.59 -7.74
N GLY A 102 -0.28 -18.06 -8.22
CA GLY A 102 -0.09 -18.61 -9.56
C GLY A 102 -0.07 -17.51 -10.65
N ARG A 103 0.03 -16.26 -10.26
CA ARG A 103 0.11 -15.05 -11.11
C ARG A 103 0.75 -13.90 -10.36
N GLU A 104 1.16 -12.89 -11.08
CA GLU A 104 1.58 -11.64 -10.42
C GLU A 104 0.42 -10.95 -9.69
N PRO A 105 0.66 -10.35 -8.51
CA PRO A 105 -0.31 -9.50 -7.83
C PRO A 105 -0.76 -8.34 -8.73
N LEU A 106 -2.02 -7.93 -8.60
CA LEU A 106 -2.61 -6.88 -9.40
C LEU A 106 -1.83 -5.56 -9.27
N ALA A 107 -1.50 -4.97 -10.41
CA ALA A 107 -0.88 -3.65 -10.44
C ALA A 107 -1.89 -2.57 -10.03
N ALA A 108 -1.41 -1.50 -9.37
CA ALA A 108 -2.25 -0.41 -8.86
C ALA A 108 -3.18 0.22 -9.91
N LYS A 109 -2.74 0.29 -11.17
CA LYS A 109 -3.54 0.78 -12.30
C LYS A 109 -4.77 -0.08 -12.62
N ASN A 110 -4.78 -1.34 -12.20
CA ASN A 110 -5.84 -2.30 -12.49
C ASN A 110 -6.84 -2.44 -11.32
N PHE A 111 -6.64 -1.73 -10.21
CA PHE A 111 -7.50 -1.84 -9.02
C PHE A 111 -8.96 -1.49 -9.29
N ALA A 112 -9.21 -0.53 -10.20
CA ALA A 112 -10.57 -0.11 -10.56
C ALA A 112 -11.36 -1.15 -11.38
N GLY A 113 -10.68 -2.07 -12.05
CA GLY A 113 -11.34 -3.10 -12.87
C GLY A 113 -11.84 -4.30 -12.07
N CYS A 114 -11.57 -4.35 -10.76
CA CYS A 114 -11.92 -5.45 -9.87
C CYS A 114 -12.93 -5.03 -8.77
N LEU A 115 -13.48 -3.82 -8.86
CA LEU A 115 -14.60 -3.32 -8.07
C LEU A 115 -15.90 -3.51 -8.89
#